data_a879a454f3b84686004412f4905eb6a2
#
_entry.id   a879a454f3b84686004412f4905eb6a2
#
_cell.length_a   1.000
_cell.length_b   1.000
_cell.length_c   1.000
_cell.angle_alpha   90.00
_cell.angle_beta   90.00
_cell.angle_gamma   90.00
#
_symmetry.space_group_name_H-M   'P 1'
#
loop_
_entity.id
_entity.type
_entity.pdbx_description
1 polymer ?
#
loop_
_entity_poly.entity_id
_entity_poly.type
_entity_poly.pdbx_seq_one_letter_code
_entity_poly.pdbx_strand_id
1 'polypeptide(L)'
;MQIYLFLNGKRVGPYTVEQVQAMLGAGTLMPDTQAWHETLPDWVAVTQLVGGMAVTEEVEIPGEGEVVLRVTHQAEYSRTQLLLRAFFGIIYLILPHAACFVLLGVVLNFCAMIAWFAILFTGSYPAGIYSFVTSVYQWSVRWLARVANLMDGYPAFGMGNKGDGVSMEIARPAIFSRRHCVLRILAPIYVGIPHGACLLFRQIAGIILFVAGFFAVLFTRKYPKSMHDFQVGNFRWSMRVMAYITMLSDRYPPFSGKP
;
A
#
# COMPACT_ATOMS: atom_id res chain seq x y z
N MET A 1 18.97 -16.93 -4.68
CA MET A 1 18.82 -18.38 -4.94
C MET A 1 19.00 -18.61 -6.43
N GLN A 2 19.69 -19.68 -6.82
CA GLN A 2 19.97 -20.01 -8.23
C GLN A 2 19.05 -21.16 -8.65
N ILE A 3 18.24 -20.92 -9.68
CA ILE A 3 17.30 -21.89 -10.25
C ILE A 3 17.84 -22.36 -11.60
N TYR A 4 17.80 -23.65 -11.82
CA TYR A 4 18.14 -24.28 -13.10
C TYR A 4 16.86 -24.83 -13.72
N LEU A 5 16.70 -24.63 -15.02
CA LEU A 5 15.55 -25.10 -15.80
C LEU A 5 16.00 -26.22 -16.73
N PHE A 6 15.11 -27.18 -16.97
CA PHE A 6 15.33 -28.23 -17.95
C PHE A 6 14.57 -27.92 -19.23
N LEU A 7 15.29 -27.40 -20.22
CA LEU A 7 14.73 -26.94 -21.50
C LEU A 7 15.37 -27.72 -22.66
N ASN A 8 14.54 -28.27 -23.53
CA ASN A 8 15.00 -28.99 -24.74
C ASN A 8 16.06 -30.09 -24.45
N GLY A 9 15.88 -30.84 -23.32
CA GLY A 9 16.79 -31.91 -22.94
C GLY A 9 18.10 -31.43 -22.31
N LYS A 10 18.25 -30.15 -22.01
CA LYS A 10 19.46 -29.56 -21.41
C LYS A 10 19.14 -28.75 -20.15
N ARG A 11 20.05 -28.80 -19.19
CA ARG A 11 20.02 -27.92 -18.00
C ARG A 11 20.52 -26.54 -18.40
N VAL A 12 19.67 -25.51 -18.17
CA VAL A 12 19.94 -24.10 -18.50
C VAL A 12 19.82 -23.27 -17.23
N GLY A 13 20.68 -22.32 -17.05
CA GLY A 13 20.71 -21.43 -15.86
C GLY A 13 22.14 -21.17 -15.41
N PRO A 14 22.35 -20.56 -14.23
CA PRO A 14 21.35 -20.25 -13.20
C PRO A 14 20.49 -19.02 -13.51
N TYR A 15 19.23 -19.07 -13.14
CA TYR A 15 18.29 -17.95 -13.19
C TYR A 15 17.88 -17.51 -11.78
N THR A 16 17.49 -16.23 -11.60
CA THR A 16 16.85 -15.77 -10.37
C THR A 16 15.36 -16.10 -10.37
N VAL A 17 14.71 -16.04 -9.19
CA VAL A 17 13.26 -16.27 -9.06
C VAL A 17 12.49 -15.28 -9.92
N GLU A 18 12.90 -13.99 -9.92
CA GLU A 18 12.28 -12.92 -10.67
C GLU A 18 12.38 -13.15 -12.19
N GLN A 19 13.53 -13.66 -12.66
CA GLN A 19 13.72 -14.01 -14.08
C GLN A 19 12.79 -15.15 -14.50
N VAL A 20 12.67 -16.19 -13.68
CA VAL A 20 11.78 -17.34 -13.94
C VAL A 20 10.31 -16.89 -13.94
N GLN A 21 9.91 -16.02 -13.02
CA GLN A 21 8.56 -15.43 -12.97
C GLN A 21 8.28 -14.58 -14.21
N ALA A 22 9.22 -13.76 -14.65
CA ALA A 22 9.09 -12.95 -15.85
C ALA A 22 8.94 -13.83 -17.12
N MET A 23 9.69 -14.94 -17.21
CA MET A 23 9.60 -15.90 -18.31
C MET A 23 8.25 -16.64 -18.33
N LEU A 24 7.70 -17.00 -17.17
CA LEU A 24 6.38 -17.59 -17.04
C LEU A 24 5.29 -16.58 -17.44
N GLY A 25 5.38 -15.33 -16.95
CA GLY A 25 4.43 -14.27 -17.26
C GLY A 25 4.45 -13.84 -18.73
N ALA A 26 5.61 -13.92 -19.40
CA ALA A 26 5.76 -13.67 -20.83
C ALA A 26 5.35 -14.87 -21.71
N GLY A 27 4.96 -16.01 -21.14
CA GLY A 27 4.61 -17.22 -21.87
C GLY A 27 5.80 -17.90 -22.58
N THR A 28 7.02 -17.49 -22.28
CA THR A 28 8.26 -18.08 -22.83
C THR A 28 8.69 -19.35 -22.10
N LEU A 29 8.10 -19.61 -20.93
CA LEU A 29 8.33 -20.80 -20.13
C LEU A 29 6.98 -21.49 -19.85
N MET A 30 6.91 -22.80 -20.10
CA MET A 30 5.68 -23.55 -19.80
C MET A 30 5.56 -23.86 -18.29
N PRO A 31 4.35 -23.86 -17.73
CA PRO A 31 4.10 -24.14 -16.32
C PRO A 31 4.66 -25.48 -15.82
N ASP A 32 4.72 -26.48 -16.69
CA ASP A 32 5.20 -27.84 -16.38
C ASP A 32 6.70 -28.02 -16.60
N THR A 33 7.43 -26.96 -17.00
CA THR A 33 8.88 -27.03 -17.19
C THR A 33 9.55 -27.43 -15.89
N GLN A 34 10.46 -28.41 -15.97
CA GLN A 34 11.18 -28.90 -14.79
C GLN A 34 12.22 -27.87 -14.34
N ALA A 35 12.22 -27.59 -13.04
CA ALA A 35 13.12 -26.66 -12.37
C ALA A 35 13.75 -27.32 -11.15
N TRP A 36 14.96 -26.90 -10.82
CA TRP A 36 15.73 -27.43 -9.69
C TRP A 36 16.59 -26.34 -9.04
N HIS A 37 16.80 -26.45 -7.75
CA HIS A 37 17.78 -25.66 -6.99
C HIS A 37 18.48 -26.53 -5.93
N GLU A 38 19.56 -26.04 -5.35
CA GLU A 38 20.49 -26.81 -4.51
C GLU A 38 19.87 -27.50 -3.27
N THR A 39 18.71 -27.02 -2.77
CA THR A 39 18.05 -27.62 -1.60
C THR A 39 16.95 -28.63 -1.96
N LEU A 40 16.68 -28.84 -3.25
CA LEU A 40 15.69 -29.82 -3.69
C LEU A 40 16.36 -31.19 -3.97
N PRO A 41 15.74 -32.26 -3.48
CA PRO A 41 16.28 -33.61 -3.75
C PRO A 41 16.08 -34.04 -5.20
N ASP A 42 15.10 -33.45 -5.91
CA ASP A 42 14.75 -33.83 -7.28
C ASP A 42 14.21 -32.65 -8.09
N TRP A 43 14.04 -32.83 -9.41
CA TRP A 43 13.43 -31.86 -10.31
C TRP A 43 11.94 -31.79 -10.08
N VAL A 44 11.39 -30.56 -9.99
CA VAL A 44 9.95 -30.29 -9.79
C VAL A 44 9.44 -29.39 -10.89
N ALA A 45 8.14 -29.36 -11.13
CA ALA A 45 7.56 -28.40 -12.05
C ALA A 45 7.84 -26.96 -11.59
N VAL A 46 8.17 -26.07 -12.53
CA VAL A 46 8.54 -24.68 -12.23
C VAL A 46 7.43 -23.96 -11.42
N THR A 47 6.17 -24.31 -11.67
CA THR A 47 5.03 -23.78 -10.90
C THR A 47 5.03 -24.24 -9.44
N GLN A 48 5.46 -25.45 -9.15
CA GLN A 48 5.60 -25.94 -7.77
C GLN A 48 6.77 -25.25 -7.07
N LEU A 49 7.86 -25.03 -7.80
CA LEU A 49 9.04 -24.37 -7.27
C LEU A 49 8.78 -22.87 -7.04
N VAL A 50 8.20 -22.20 -8.00
CA VAL A 50 7.88 -20.76 -7.92
C VAL A 50 6.60 -20.53 -7.10
N GLY A 51 5.62 -21.43 -7.16
CA GLY A 51 4.41 -21.40 -6.35
C GLY A 51 4.65 -21.73 -4.87
N GLY A 52 5.60 -22.63 -4.56
CA GLY A 52 6.02 -22.90 -3.18
C GLY A 52 6.98 -21.84 -2.61
N MET A 53 7.53 -20.96 -3.48
CA MET A 53 8.39 -19.83 -3.13
C MET A 53 7.71 -18.47 -3.31
N ALA A 54 6.62 -18.39 -4.06
CA ALA A 54 5.65 -17.38 -3.76
C ALA A 54 5.31 -17.65 -2.28
N VAL A 55 5.91 -16.85 -1.38
CA VAL A 55 5.14 -16.44 -0.24
C VAL A 55 3.85 -15.99 -0.89
N THR A 56 2.85 -16.83 -0.83
CA THR A 56 1.48 -16.44 -1.05
C THR A 56 1.21 -15.43 0.07
N GLU A 57 1.66 -14.18 -0.15
CA GLU A 57 0.85 -13.09 0.27
C GLU A 57 -0.46 -13.40 -0.46
N GLU A 58 -1.35 -14.09 0.23
CA GLU A 58 -2.72 -14.30 -0.19
C GLU A 58 -3.14 -12.95 -0.70
N VAL A 59 -3.33 -12.82 -2.02
CA VAL A 59 -3.84 -11.58 -2.61
C VAL A 59 -5.26 -11.53 -2.09
N GLU A 60 -5.38 -10.98 -0.90
CA GLU A 60 -6.64 -10.74 -0.22
C GLU A 60 -7.40 -9.81 -1.16
N ILE A 61 -8.30 -10.39 -1.95
CA ILE A 61 -9.18 -9.62 -2.84
C ILE A 61 -10.05 -8.81 -1.89
N PRO A 62 -9.92 -7.47 -1.86
CA PRO A 62 -10.66 -6.67 -0.91
C PRO A 62 -12.16 -6.89 -1.12
N GLY A 63 -12.89 -7.17 -0.04
CA GLY A 63 -14.34 -7.14 -0.08
C GLY A 63 -14.84 -5.74 -0.46
N GLU A 64 -16.06 -5.63 -0.99
CA GLU A 64 -16.61 -4.34 -1.41
C GLU A 64 -16.43 -3.26 -0.33
N GLY A 65 -15.82 -2.13 -0.71
CA GLY A 65 -15.53 -1.01 0.18
C GLY A 65 -14.43 -1.26 1.21
N GLU A 66 -13.75 -2.39 1.18
CA GLU A 66 -12.63 -2.67 2.05
C GLU A 66 -11.36 -1.94 1.59
N VAL A 67 -10.62 -1.37 2.55
CA VAL A 67 -9.34 -0.72 2.31
C VAL A 67 -8.23 -1.69 2.70
N VAL A 68 -7.54 -2.21 1.71
CA VAL A 68 -6.32 -3.03 1.89
C VAL A 68 -5.11 -2.14 1.63
N LEU A 69 -4.25 -2.00 2.63
CA LEU A 69 -3.03 -1.20 2.57
C LEU A 69 -1.85 -2.06 2.99
N ARG A 70 -0.83 -2.14 2.14
CA ARG A 70 0.40 -2.89 2.37
C ARG A 70 1.60 -1.98 2.22
N VAL A 71 2.54 -2.11 3.14
CA VAL A 71 3.88 -1.51 3.06
C VAL A 71 4.88 -2.62 3.35
N THR A 72 5.72 -2.93 2.39
CA THR A 72 6.70 -4.00 2.51
C THR A 72 7.74 -3.66 3.57
N HIS A 73 7.96 -4.57 4.52
CA HIS A 73 9.05 -4.44 5.49
C HIS A 73 10.37 -4.84 4.82
N GLN A 74 11.33 -3.92 4.77
CA GLN A 74 12.63 -4.16 4.15
C GLN A 74 13.55 -4.94 5.11
N ALA A 75 14.37 -5.86 4.56
CA ALA A 75 15.36 -6.61 5.34
C ALA A 75 16.46 -5.68 5.88
N GLU A 76 16.86 -4.68 5.09
CA GLU A 76 17.82 -3.65 5.45
C GLU A 76 17.40 -2.29 4.93
N TYR A 77 17.76 -1.25 5.70
CA TYR A 77 17.48 0.15 5.41
C TYR A 77 18.76 0.95 5.20
N SER A 78 18.72 1.92 4.31
CA SER A 78 19.86 2.78 3.98
C SER A 78 20.02 3.91 5.00
N ARG A 79 21.16 3.92 5.71
CA ARG A 79 21.53 5.03 6.61
C ARG A 79 21.68 6.36 5.87
N THR A 80 22.21 6.33 4.65
CA THR A 80 22.38 7.53 3.82
C THR A 80 21.02 8.17 3.51
N GLN A 81 20.04 7.38 3.13
CA GLN A 81 18.70 7.89 2.85
C GLN A 81 17.98 8.35 4.13
N LEU A 82 18.19 7.66 5.25
CA LEU A 82 17.67 8.07 6.55
C LEU A 82 18.18 9.46 6.94
N LEU A 83 19.50 9.67 6.87
CA LEU A 83 20.13 10.96 7.20
C LEU A 83 19.75 12.05 6.19
N LEU A 84 19.71 11.72 4.89
CA LEU A 84 19.27 12.64 3.85
C LEU A 84 17.84 13.14 4.15
N ARG A 85 16.93 12.24 4.53
CA ARG A 85 15.56 12.61 4.92
C ARG A 85 15.52 13.43 6.21
N ALA A 86 16.34 13.10 7.19
CA ALA A 86 16.38 13.82 8.46
C ALA A 86 16.84 15.28 8.29
N PHE A 87 17.85 15.55 7.45
CA PHE A 87 18.40 16.88 7.27
C PHE A 87 17.75 17.68 6.12
N PHE A 88 17.40 17.02 5.05
CA PHE A 88 16.92 17.67 3.81
C PHE A 88 15.51 17.26 3.40
N GLY A 89 14.88 16.33 4.11
CA GLY A 89 13.58 15.75 3.74
C GLY A 89 12.49 16.80 3.55
N ILE A 90 12.50 17.88 4.32
CA ILE A 90 11.56 19.00 4.15
C ILE A 90 11.66 19.57 2.73
N ILE A 91 12.86 19.80 2.24
CA ILE A 91 13.09 20.49 0.96
C ILE A 91 12.81 19.57 -0.22
N TYR A 92 13.41 18.37 -0.24
CA TYR A 92 13.34 17.53 -1.44
C TYR A 92 12.17 16.53 -1.44
N LEU A 93 11.65 16.15 -0.25
CA LEU A 93 10.59 15.15 -0.13
C LEU A 93 9.24 15.77 0.26
N ILE A 94 9.20 16.63 1.29
CA ILE A 94 7.92 17.15 1.80
C ILE A 94 7.38 18.26 0.90
N LEU A 95 8.15 19.31 0.67
CA LEU A 95 7.67 20.49 -0.07
C LEU A 95 7.14 20.18 -1.48
N PRO A 96 7.83 19.43 -2.36
CA PRO A 96 7.34 19.21 -3.71
C PRO A 96 6.05 18.37 -3.75
N HIS A 97 5.93 17.35 -2.88
CA HIS A 97 4.71 16.55 -2.80
C HIS A 97 3.58 17.31 -2.12
N ALA A 98 3.87 18.07 -1.04
CA ALA A 98 2.87 18.87 -0.36
C ALA A 98 2.26 19.92 -1.29
N ALA A 99 3.07 20.59 -2.12
CA ALA A 99 2.56 21.53 -3.12
C ALA A 99 1.56 20.86 -4.08
N CYS A 100 1.89 19.65 -4.57
CA CYS A 100 0.97 18.87 -5.40
C CYS A 100 -0.30 18.47 -4.63
N PHE A 101 -0.18 18.01 -3.38
CA PHE A 101 -1.34 17.59 -2.58
C PHE A 101 -2.24 18.77 -2.18
N VAL A 102 -1.73 19.97 -2.01
CA VAL A 102 -2.54 21.17 -1.79
C VAL A 102 -3.43 21.44 -3.02
N LEU A 103 -2.86 21.40 -4.22
CA LEU A 103 -3.63 21.58 -5.47
C LEU A 103 -4.64 20.44 -5.67
N LEU A 104 -4.20 19.19 -5.48
CA LEU A 104 -5.07 18.03 -5.58
C LEU A 104 -6.18 18.05 -4.52
N GLY A 105 -5.91 18.59 -3.33
CA GLY A 105 -6.89 18.74 -2.27
C GLY A 105 -8.09 19.59 -2.70
N VAL A 106 -7.86 20.67 -3.45
CA VAL A 106 -8.95 21.47 -4.03
C VAL A 106 -9.77 20.61 -5.00
N VAL A 107 -9.09 19.89 -5.91
CA VAL A 107 -9.78 19.03 -6.89
C VAL A 107 -10.56 17.91 -6.19
N LEU A 108 -9.99 17.31 -5.14
CA LEU A 108 -10.66 16.25 -4.36
C LEU A 108 -11.96 16.75 -3.70
N ASN A 109 -12.01 18.00 -3.23
CA ASN A 109 -13.25 18.58 -2.69
C ASN A 109 -14.33 18.70 -3.76
N PHE A 110 -13.99 19.14 -4.98
CA PHE A 110 -14.94 19.15 -6.09
C PHE A 110 -15.38 17.73 -6.48
N CYS A 111 -14.45 16.76 -6.53
CA CYS A 111 -14.77 15.37 -6.76
C CYS A 111 -15.73 14.81 -5.71
N ALA A 112 -15.49 15.11 -4.44
CA ALA A 112 -16.37 14.68 -3.34
C ALA A 112 -17.76 15.28 -3.47
N MET A 113 -17.88 16.56 -3.83
CA MET A 113 -19.16 17.21 -4.08
C MET A 113 -19.92 16.55 -5.24
N ILE A 114 -19.26 16.32 -6.38
CA ILE A 114 -19.88 15.66 -7.53
C ILE A 114 -20.31 14.24 -7.17
N ALA A 115 -19.44 13.49 -6.46
CA ALA A 115 -19.73 12.14 -6.02
C ALA A 115 -20.93 12.09 -5.06
N TRP A 116 -21.03 13.05 -4.14
CA TRP A 116 -22.16 13.17 -3.21
C TRP A 116 -23.49 13.30 -3.95
N PHE A 117 -23.58 14.24 -4.91
CA PHE A 117 -24.78 14.39 -5.74
C PHE A 117 -25.06 13.14 -6.60
N ALA A 118 -24.01 12.59 -7.22
CA ALA A 118 -24.17 11.38 -8.03
C ALA A 118 -24.73 10.22 -7.22
N ILE A 119 -24.20 9.94 -6.04
CA ILE A 119 -24.69 8.87 -5.15
C ILE A 119 -26.13 9.17 -4.70
N LEU A 120 -26.42 10.42 -4.32
CA LEU A 120 -27.75 10.82 -3.84
C LEU A 120 -28.83 10.54 -4.90
N PHE A 121 -28.58 10.88 -6.16
CA PHE A 121 -29.56 10.73 -7.23
C PHE A 121 -29.53 9.37 -7.90
N THR A 122 -28.35 8.79 -8.15
CA THR A 122 -28.19 7.56 -8.92
C THR A 122 -27.88 6.33 -8.08
N GLY A 123 -27.43 6.48 -6.83
CA GLY A 123 -26.89 5.40 -6.00
C GLY A 123 -25.52 4.89 -6.46
N SER A 124 -24.85 5.62 -7.37
CA SER A 124 -23.58 5.17 -7.95
C SER A 124 -22.52 6.27 -7.87
N TYR A 125 -21.32 5.90 -7.48
CA TYR A 125 -20.15 6.77 -7.54
C TYR A 125 -19.59 6.76 -8.98
N PRO A 126 -19.38 7.89 -9.66
CA PRO A 126 -18.84 7.90 -11.02
C PRO A 126 -17.46 7.21 -11.08
N ALA A 127 -17.31 6.24 -11.99
CA ALA A 127 -16.11 5.37 -12.02
C ALA A 127 -14.80 6.15 -12.21
N GLY A 128 -14.79 7.15 -13.09
CA GLY A 128 -13.60 7.97 -13.35
C GLY A 128 -13.19 8.80 -12.13
N ILE A 129 -14.16 9.37 -11.40
CA ILE A 129 -13.88 10.13 -10.18
C ILE A 129 -13.43 9.19 -9.07
N TYR A 130 -14.03 8.01 -8.93
CA TYR A 130 -13.63 7.00 -7.95
C TYR A 130 -12.16 6.57 -8.15
N SER A 131 -11.79 6.20 -9.38
CA SER A 131 -10.42 5.79 -9.69
C SER A 131 -9.41 6.93 -9.51
N PHE A 132 -9.78 8.15 -9.86
CA PHE A 132 -8.94 9.32 -9.63
C PHE A 132 -8.67 9.54 -8.15
N VAL A 133 -9.71 9.60 -7.31
CA VAL A 133 -9.58 9.83 -5.87
C VAL A 133 -8.76 8.71 -5.21
N THR A 134 -9.04 7.45 -5.54
CA THR A 134 -8.27 6.31 -5.05
C THR A 134 -6.80 6.41 -5.45
N SER A 135 -6.52 6.80 -6.70
CA SER A 135 -5.15 6.96 -7.20
C SER A 135 -4.37 8.08 -6.49
N VAL A 136 -5.03 9.16 -6.10
CA VAL A 136 -4.41 10.23 -5.28
C VAL A 136 -4.08 9.70 -3.88
N TYR A 137 -4.96 8.92 -3.27
CA TYR A 137 -4.67 8.30 -1.97
C TYR A 137 -3.54 7.27 -2.06
N GLN A 138 -3.45 6.46 -3.12
CA GLN A 138 -2.32 5.58 -3.37
C GLN A 138 -0.99 6.35 -3.41
N TRP A 139 -0.97 7.50 -4.06
CA TRP A 139 0.21 8.37 -4.06
C TRP A 139 0.51 8.90 -2.65
N SER A 140 -0.50 9.36 -1.92
CA SER A 140 -0.31 9.90 -0.56
C SER A 140 0.26 8.88 0.41
N VAL A 141 -0.18 7.62 0.34
CA VAL A 141 0.34 6.52 1.17
C VAL A 141 1.80 6.22 0.85
N ARG A 142 2.16 6.19 -0.45
CA ARG A 142 3.56 6.01 -0.86
C ARG A 142 4.46 7.12 -0.31
N TRP A 143 4.00 8.35 -0.38
CA TRP A 143 4.72 9.50 0.19
C TRP A 143 4.84 9.38 1.71
N LEU A 144 3.75 9.10 2.42
CA LEU A 144 3.74 8.92 3.87
C LEU A 144 4.68 7.81 4.34
N ALA A 145 4.74 6.69 3.62
CA ALA A 145 5.62 5.58 3.95
C ALA A 145 7.11 6.01 3.94
N ARG A 146 7.51 6.88 3.00
CA ARG A 146 8.88 7.42 2.94
C ARG A 146 9.12 8.49 3.99
N VAL A 147 8.17 9.36 4.23
CA VAL A 147 8.25 10.36 5.32
C VAL A 147 8.38 9.68 6.68
N ALA A 148 7.68 8.58 6.89
CA ALA A 148 7.74 7.81 8.13
C ALA A 148 8.95 6.85 8.23
N ASN A 149 9.89 6.88 7.28
CA ASN A 149 11.05 5.99 7.21
C ASN A 149 10.71 4.49 7.16
N LEU A 150 9.51 4.12 6.69
CA LEU A 150 9.09 2.73 6.53
C LEU A 150 9.60 2.10 5.23
N MET A 151 10.04 2.92 4.29
CA MET A 151 10.57 2.50 3.00
C MET A 151 11.73 3.40 2.57
N ASP A 152 12.74 2.82 1.95
CA ASP A 152 13.79 3.55 1.26
C ASP A 152 13.34 4.02 -0.13
N GLY A 153 14.18 4.81 -0.76
CA GLY A 153 13.91 5.40 -2.07
C GLY A 153 13.09 6.68 -1.99
N TYR A 154 12.99 7.32 -3.14
CA TYR A 154 12.15 8.49 -3.36
C TYR A 154 10.75 8.02 -3.82
N PRO A 155 9.65 8.55 -3.29
CA PRO A 155 8.32 8.18 -3.75
C PRO A 155 8.10 8.68 -5.18
N ALA A 156 7.74 7.79 -6.08
CA ALA A 156 7.44 8.18 -7.45
C ALA A 156 6.29 9.19 -7.48
N PHE A 157 6.48 10.28 -8.23
CA PHE A 157 5.40 11.21 -8.53
C PHE A 157 4.30 10.54 -9.35
N GLY A 158 3.08 11.01 -9.13
CA GLY A 158 1.93 10.57 -9.90
C GLY A 158 1.06 9.53 -9.23
N MET A 159 -0.14 9.42 -9.77
CA MET A 159 -1.25 8.63 -9.25
C MET A 159 -1.06 7.12 -9.51
N GLY A 160 -1.81 6.31 -8.77
CA GLY A 160 -1.85 4.86 -8.90
C GLY A 160 -0.74 4.13 -8.14
N ASN A 161 -0.86 2.81 -8.00
CA ASN A 161 0.19 1.95 -7.47
C ASN A 161 1.36 1.87 -8.46
N LYS A 162 2.59 1.82 -7.96
CA LYS A 162 3.82 1.85 -8.79
C LYS A 162 4.69 0.60 -8.64
N GLY A 163 4.22 -0.42 -7.90
CA GLY A 163 5.01 -1.63 -7.66
C GLY A 163 6.26 -1.39 -6.79
N ASP A 164 6.28 -0.31 -6.02
CA ASP A 164 7.43 0.16 -5.26
C ASP A 164 7.39 -0.26 -3.77
N GLY A 165 6.75 -1.39 -3.49
CA GLY A 165 6.61 -1.96 -2.14
C GLY A 165 5.53 -1.29 -1.28
N VAL A 166 4.78 -0.34 -1.82
CA VAL A 166 3.62 0.27 -1.16
C VAL A 166 2.41 0.16 -2.07
N SER A 167 1.35 -0.45 -1.58
CA SER A 167 0.10 -0.55 -2.32
C SER A 167 -1.08 -0.21 -1.42
N MET A 168 -2.10 0.36 -2.03
CA MET A 168 -3.42 0.55 -1.42
C MET A 168 -4.49 0.22 -2.43
N GLU A 169 -5.47 -0.57 -2.02
CA GLU A 169 -6.58 -0.97 -2.85
C GLU A 169 -7.89 -0.75 -2.10
N ILE A 170 -8.90 -0.31 -2.81
CA ILE A 170 -10.26 -0.18 -2.32
C ILE A 170 -11.17 -0.79 -3.37
N ALA A 171 -11.83 -1.90 -3.06
CA ALA A 171 -12.80 -2.49 -3.97
C ALA A 171 -14.02 -1.57 -4.05
N ARG A 172 -14.31 -1.09 -5.25
CA ARG A 172 -15.43 -0.16 -5.47
C ARG A 172 -16.75 -0.90 -5.24
N PRO A 173 -17.62 -0.41 -4.31
CA PRO A 173 -18.96 -0.94 -4.16
C PRO A 173 -19.77 -0.81 -5.45
N ALA A 174 -20.55 -1.84 -5.78
CA ALA A 174 -21.43 -1.81 -6.94
C ALA A 174 -22.56 -0.77 -6.76
N ILE A 175 -23.08 -0.67 -5.55
CA ILE A 175 -24.17 0.25 -5.16
C ILE A 175 -23.79 0.96 -3.87
N PHE A 176 -23.98 2.26 -3.82
CA PHE A 176 -23.78 3.10 -2.65
C PHE A 176 -25.10 3.43 -1.95
N SER A 177 -25.09 3.40 -0.62
CA SER A 177 -26.27 3.74 0.17
C SER A 177 -26.56 5.22 0.17
N ARG A 178 -27.68 5.63 -0.41
CA ARG A 178 -28.16 7.04 -0.38
C ARG A 178 -28.34 7.55 1.04
N ARG A 179 -28.82 6.68 1.95
CA ARG A 179 -28.98 7.05 3.37
C ARG A 179 -27.63 7.35 4.02
N HIS A 180 -26.61 6.53 3.78
CA HIS A 180 -25.27 6.80 4.27
C HIS A 180 -24.68 8.07 3.65
N CYS A 181 -24.95 8.34 2.38
CA CYS A 181 -24.53 9.57 1.71
C CYS A 181 -25.07 10.82 2.43
N VAL A 182 -26.35 10.85 2.81
CA VAL A 182 -26.94 11.95 3.58
C VAL A 182 -26.36 12.04 4.99
N LEU A 183 -26.26 10.91 5.70
CA LEU A 183 -25.70 10.86 7.05
C LEU A 183 -24.24 11.34 7.11
N ARG A 184 -23.47 11.20 6.04
CA ARG A 184 -22.06 11.64 5.96
C ARG A 184 -21.85 13.14 6.10
N ILE A 185 -22.86 13.96 5.93
CA ILE A 185 -22.79 15.39 6.28
C ILE A 185 -22.39 15.53 7.76
N LEU A 186 -22.82 14.59 8.60
CA LEU A 186 -22.51 14.55 10.02
C LEU A 186 -21.28 13.67 10.35
N ALA A 187 -20.62 13.08 9.34
CA ALA A 187 -19.47 12.20 9.56
C ALA A 187 -18.32 12.87 10.35
N PRO A 188 -18.01 14.16 10.18
CA PRO A 188 -17.02 14.82 11.04
C PRO A 188 -17.33 14.68 12.53
N ILE A 189 -18.59 14.55 12.92
CA ILE A 189 -19.01 14.40 14.32
C ILE A 189 -18.95 12.92 14.74
N TYR A 190 -19.75 12.04 14.10
CA TYR A 190 -19.91 10.67 14.59
C TYR A 190 -18.78 9.72 14.16
N VAL A 191 -17.96 10.10 13.20
CA VAL A 191 -16.73 9.36 12.80
C VAL A 191 -15.49 10.15 13.21
N GLY A 192 -15.42 11.44 12.84
CA GLY A 192 -14.24 12.26 13.03
C GLY A 192 -13.85 12.40 14.51
N ILE A 193 -14.80 12.66 15.40
CA ILE A 193 -14.50 12.82 16.82
C ILE A 193 -14.02 11.51 17.46
N PRO A 194 -14.77 10.37 17.42
CA PRO A 194 -14.33 9.17 18.11
C PRO A 194 -13.07 8.56 17.49
N HIS A 195 -12.98 8.47 16.15
CA HIS A 195 -11.78 7.96 15.51
C HIS A 195 -10.60 8.93 15.66
N GLY A 196 -10.85 10.24 15.57
CA GLY A 196 -9.83 11.27 15.73
C GLY A 196 -9.20 11.24 17.12
N ALA A 197 -10.01 11.09 18.19
CA ALA A 197 -9.49 10.94 19.53
C ALA A 197 -8.60 9.69 19.69
N CYS A 198 -9.07 8.53 19.22
CA CYS A 198 -8.27 7.29 19.29
C CYS A 198 -7.00 7.37 18.42
N LEU A 199 -7.12 7.91 17.20
CA LEU A 199 -5.97 8.10 16.31
C LEU A 199 -4.97 9.11 16.89
N LEU A 200 -5.40 10.15 17.59
CA LEU A 200 -4.50 11.10 18.26
C LEU A 200 -3.55 10.37 19.23
N PHE A 201 -4.10 9.52 20.12
CA PHE A 201 -3.26 8.73 21.03
C PHE A 201 -2.32 7.77 20.27
N ARG A 202 -2.82 7.13 19.20
CA ARG A 202 -1.98 6.27 18.36
C ARG A 202 -0.90 7.05 17.63
N GLN A 203 -1.17 8.28 17.18
CA GLN A 203 -0.17 9.12 16.54
C GLN A 203 0.92 9.58 17.51
N ILE A 204 0.55 9.90 18.78
CA ILE A 204 1.55 10.20 19.82
C ILE A 204 2.48 9.00 20.02
N ALA A 205 1.93 7.78 20.18
CA ALA A 205 2.73 6.56 20.23
C ALA A 205 3.54 6.37 18.92
N GLY A 206 2.95 6.65 17.77
CA GLY A 206 3.60 6.60 16.47
C GLY A 206 4.82 7.53 16.35
N ILE A 207 4.75 8.74 16.90
CA ILE A 207 5.89 9.68 16.92
C ILE A 207 7.03 9.12 17.78
N ILE A 208 6.74 8.54 18.94
CA ILE A 208 7.75 7.91 19.79
C ILE A 208 8.42 6.75 19.04
N LEU A 209 7.62 5.88 18.40
CA LEU A 209 8.13 4.76 17.61
C LEU A 209 8.88 5.20 16.36
N PHE A 210 8.51 6.32 15.74
CA PHE A 210 9.23 6.92 14.62
C PHE A 210 10.65 7.32 15.05
N VAL A 211 10.79 8.01 16.21
CA VAL A 211 12.09 8.39 16.75
C VAL A 211 12.92 7.15 17.13
N ALA A 212 12.30 6.18 17.81
CA ALA A 212 12.96 4.92 18.15
C ALA A 212 13.41 4.15 16.90
N GLY A 213 12.56 4.06 15.87
CA GLY A 213 12.84 3.45 14.59
C GLY A 213 13.98 4.15 13.84
N PHE A 214 14.05 5.49 13.90
CA PHE A 214 15.17 6.26 13.35
C PHE A 214 16.51 5.81 13.95
N PHE A 215 16.61 5.74 15.28
CA PHE A 215 17.83 5.28 15.92
C PHE A 215 18.12 3.80 15.66
N ALA A 216 17.08 2.95 15.64
CA ALA A 216 17.25 1.55 15.30
C ALA A 216 17.89 1.38 13.91
N VAL A 217 17.38 2.07 12.88
CA VAL A 217 17.95 2.04 11.53
C VAL A 217 19.34 2.64 11.49
N LEU A 218 19.56 3.77 12.19
CA LEU A 218 20.86 4.44 12.24
C LEU A 218 21.97 3.53 12.77
N PHE A 219 21.69 2.75 13.82
CA PHE A 219 22.71 1.89 14.43
C PHE A 219 22.75 0.48 13.80
N THR A 220 21.59 -0.11 13.50
CA THR A 220 21.49 -1.53 13.11
C THR A 220 21.17 -1.76 11.63
N ARG A 221 20.78 -0.72 10.87
CA ARG A 221 20.21 -0.81 9.51
C ARG A 221 18.90 -1.61 9.44
N LYS A 222 18.30 -1.92 10.57
CA LYS A 222 17.03 -2.68 10.63
C LYS A 222 15.95 -1.85 11.31
N TYR A 223 14.77 -1.81 10.70
CA TYR A 223 13.59 -1.26 11.35
C TYR A 223 12.86 -2.39 12.07
N PRO A 224 12.61 -2.32 13.38
CA PRO A 224 11.92 -3.39 14.10
C PRO A 224 10.52 -3.65 13.52
N LYS A 225 10.23 -4.92 13.21
CA LYS A 225 8.97 -5.28 12.51
C LYS A 225 7.73 -4.84 13.29
N SER A 226 7.71 -4.98 14.62
CA SER A 226 6.59 -4.56 15.46
C SER A 226 6.31 -3.05 15.37
N MET A 227 7.37 -2.22 15.30
CA MET A 227 7.23 -0.77 15.13
C MET A 227 6.74 -0.43 13.72
N HIS A 228 7.25 -1.13 12.70
CA HIS A 228 6.80 -1.00 11.32
C HIS A 228 5.32 -1.33 11.20
N ASP A 229 4.89 -2.49 11.69
CA ASP A 229 3.51 -2.96 11.62
C ASP A 229 2.55 -2.00 12.38
N PHE A 230 3.01 -1.42 13.49
CA PHE A 230 2.24 -0.40 14.21
C PHE A 230 2.03 0.86 13.35
N GLN A 231 3.06 1.36 12.70
CA GLN A 231 2.97 2.54 11.82
C GLN A 231 2.10 2.27 10.60
N VAL A 232 2.27 1.12 9.96
CA VAL A 232 1.40 0.68 8.85
C VAL A 232 -0.05 0.58 9.31
N GLY A 233 -0.28 0.08 10.53
CA GLY A 233 -1.61 0.05 11.16
C GLY A 233 -2.22 1.44 11.36
N ASN A 234 -1.41 2.47 11.70
CA ASN A 234 -1.88 3.85 11.78
C ASN A 234 -2.33 4.36 10.42
N PHE A 235 -1.56 4.10 9.36
CA PHE A 235 -1.94 4.47 8.00
C PHE A 235 -3.20 3.76 7.55
N ARG A 236 -3.29 2.45 7.78
CA ARG A 236 -4.47 1.64 7.41
C ARG A 236 -5.74 2.16 8.07
N TRP A 237 -5.71 2.41 9.37
CA TRP A 237 -6.86 2.96 10.07
C TRP A 237 -7.22 4.35 9.56
N SER A 238 -6.25 5.25 9.41
CA SER A 238 -6.48 6.59 8.86
C SER A 238 -7.08 6.55 7.47
N MET A 239 -6.60 5.67 6.58
CA MET A 239 -7.14 5.51 5.23
C MET A 239 -8.56 4.94 5.22
N ARG A 240 -8.89 4.02 6.13
CA ARG A 240 -10.25 3.51 6.31
C ARG A 240 -11.22 4.64 6.73
N VAL A 241 -10.81 5.49 7.66
CA VAL A 241 -11.59 6.67 8.08
C VAL A 241 -11.76 7.64 6.90
N MET A 242 -10.69 7.94 6.19
CA MET A 242 -10.74 8.83 5.02
C MET A 242 -11.61 8.25 3.91
N ALA A 243 -11.48 6.97 3.58
CA ALA A 243 -12.30 6.30 2.56
C ALA A 243 -13.80 6.36 2.90
N TYR A 244 -14.14 6.21 4.18
CA TYR A 244 -15.52 6.37 4.63
C TYR A 244 -16.00 7.81 4.49
N ILE A 245 -15.26 8.80 4.98
CA ILE A 245 -15.64 10.21 4.92
C ILE A 245 -15.78 10.69 3.47
N THR A 246 -14.89 10.26 2.58
CA THR A 246 -14.89 10.65 1.16
C THR A 246 -15.75 9.75 0.26
N MET A 247 -16.60 8.92 0.86
CA MET A 247 -17.56 8.06 0.15
C MET A 247 -16.95 6.99 -0.77
N LEU A 248 -15.67 6.67 -0.62
CA LEU A 248 -15.06 5.53 -1.32
C LEU A 248 -15.50 4.18 -0.77
N SER A 249 -16.01 4.16 0.47
CA SER A 249 -16.49 2.98 1.16
C SER A 249 -17.77 3.29 1.95
N ASP A 250 -18.73 2.38 1.96
CA ASP A 250 -19.91 2.44 2.83
C ASP A 250 -19.70 1.68 4.16
N ARG A 251 -18.58 0.97 4.31
CA ARG A 251 -18.23 0.25 5.54
C ARG A 251 -17.74 1.22 6.60
N TYR A 252 -18.41 1.21 7.76
CA TYR A 252 -17.95 1.99 8.91
C TYR A 252 -16.53 1.52 9.31
N PRO A 253 -15.55 2.43 9.47
CA PRO A 253 -14.19 2.03 9.78
C PRO A 253 -14.09 1.36 11.15
N PRO A 254 -13.39 0.22 11.27
CA PRO A 254 -13.15 -0.39 12.57
C PRO A 254 -12.16 0.46 13.40
N PHE A 255 -12.30 0.42 14.73
CA PHE A 255 -11.34 1.04 15.65
C PHE A 255 -10.04 0.22 15.75
N SER A 256 -9.45 -0.10 14.60
CA SER A 256 -8.31 -1.00 14.51
C SER A 256 -7.43 -0.67 13.32
N GLY A 257 -6.10 -0.80 13.51
CA GLY A 257 -5.11 -0.80 12.43
C GLY A 257 -4.72 -2.19 11.93
N LYS A 258 -5.40 -3.25 12.39
CA LYS A 258 -5.14 -4.63 11.91
C LYS A 258 -5.49 -4.76 10.42
N PRO A 259 -4.86 -5.73 9.71
CA PRO A 259 -5.27 -6.10 8.36
C PRO A 259 -6.74 -6.35 8.23
#